data_e2975d1575e8dfc982f6fa0af206f329
#
_entry.id   e2975d1575e8dfc982f6fa0af206f329
#
_cell.length_a   1.000
_cell.length_b   1.000
_cell.length_c   1.000
_cell.angle_alpha   90.00
_cell.angle_beta   90.00
_cell.angle_gamma   90.00
#
_symmetry.space_group_name_H-M   'P 1'
#
loop_
_entity.id
_entity.type
_entity.pdbx_description
1 polymer ?
#
loop_
_entity_poly.entity_id
_entity_poly.type
_entity_poly.pdbx_seq_one_letter_code
_entity_poly.pdbx_strand_id
1 'polypeptide(L)'
;LTEEQQNAVFRIESASGVYLLHGVTGSGKTEVYMRVIEDAVKNNKTAVMLVPEISLTPNVMRLFRNRFKDKVALLHSGLSAGERFDEWHRLKTGEAMIAVGARSAIFAPLKNIGVIIIDEEHDGSYFSESNPRYDTQEVAEFRRAYNDCALVLGSATPSLKTYYNASKGKINLIELKNRINNRPLPQVDIVDMAAEVRAGNKELFSRQLKEELQKTVEEGHQAILFLNRRGYSSFVMCSKCGYVAKCPNCDVSLTYHRDEDVLKCHYCGKMFRLFKTCPACKSAFIRQGRVGDQQVVEYIRSFLPDVKVLRMDCLLYTSDAADD
;
A
#
# COMPACT_ATOMS: atom_id res chain seq x y z
N LEU A 1 1.60 -26.24 -2.81
CA LEU A 1 2.32 -25.46 -1.79
C LEU A 1 3.80 -25.76 -1.85
N THR A 2 4.63 -24.74 -1.68
CA THR A 2 6.06 -24.90 -1.42
C THR A 2 6.27 -25.43 0.02
N GLU A 3 7.48 -25.90 0.33
CA GLU A 3 7.82 -26.35 1.70
C GLU A 3 7.63 -25.23 2.73
N GLU A 4 8.07 -23.99 2.41
CA GLU A 4 7.87 -22.81 3.27
C GLU A 4 6.37 -22.56 3.53
N GLN A 5 5.53 -22.65 2.51
CA GLN A 5 4.09 -22.46 2.63
C GLN A 5 3.43 -23.58 3.44
N GLN A 6 3.84 -24.83 3.25
CA GLN A 6 3.33 -25.97 4.04
C GLN A 6 3.67 -25.80 5.53
N ASN A 7 4.92 -25.42 5.84
CA ASN A 7 5.34 -25.15 7.20
C ASN A 7 4.55 -23.96 7.82
N ALA A 8 4.31 -22.90 7.02
CA ALA A 8 3.51 -21.76 7.48
C ALA A 8 2.09 -22.18 7.86
N VAL A 9 1.41 -22.93 7.00
CA VAL A 9 0.06 -23.47 7.25
C VAL A 9 0.06 -24.33 8.52
N PHE A 10 0.96 -25.31 8.60
CA PHE A 10 1.07 -26.20 9.77
C PHE A 10 1.25 -25.44 11.08
N ARG A 11 2.14 -24.43 11.11
CA ARG A 11 2.39 -23.63 12.33
C ARG A 11 1.17 -22.82 12.75
N ILE A 12 0.44 -22.23 11.80
CA ILE A 12 -0.75 -21.42 12.08
C ILE A 12 -1.91 -22.30 12.60
N GLU A 13 -2.05 -23.52 12.05
CA GLU A 13 -3.10 -24.47 12.44
C GLU A 13 -2.81 -25.16 13.77
N SER A 14 -1.54 -25.27 14.15
CA SER A 14 -1.12 -26.03 15.34
C SER A 14 -1.41 -25.35 16.67
N ALA A 15 -1.55 -24.03 16.72
CA ALA A 15 -1.76 -23.29 17.95
C ALA A 15 -2.50 -21.96 17.75
N SER A 16 -3.30 -21.58 18.76
CA SER A 16 -3.82 -20.22 18.83
C SER A 16 -2.68 -19.22 19.12
N GLY A 17 -2.77 -18.01 18.57
CA GLY A 17 -1.74 -17.01 18.78
C GLY A 17 -1.72 -15.94 17.71
N VAL A 18 -0.79 -15.01 17.81
CA VAL A 18 -0.53 -13.99 16.81
C VAL A 18 0.68 -14.39 15.99
N TYR A 19 0.53 -14.37 14.67
CA TYR A 19 1.55 -14.75 13.71
C TYR A 19 1.83 -13.58 12.75
N LEU A 20 3.09 -13.24 12.55
CA LEU A 20 3.52 -12.39 11.43
C LEU A 20 3.96 -13.29 10.28
N LEU A 21 3.17 -13.32 9.21
CA LEU A 21 3.55 -13.96 7.94
C LEU A 21 4.29 -12.93 7.07
N HIS A 22 5.60 -12.88 7.25
CA HIS A 22 6.50 -12.00 6.51
C HIS A 22 6.95 -12.71 5.23
N GLY A 23 6.42 -12.29 4.09
CA GLY A 23 6.75 -12.92 2.81
C GLY A 23 6.96 -11.90 1.71
N VAL A 24 8.04 -12.08 0.93
CA VAL A 24 8.31 -11.21 -0.22
C VAL A 24 7.13 -11.18 -1.19
N THR A 25 6.99 -10.11 -1.95
CA THR A 25 5.94 -10.02 -2.99
C THR A 25 6.09 -11.18 -3.97
N GLY A 26 4.99 -11.91 -4.20
CA GLY A 26 5.00 -13.11 -5.05
C GLY A 26 5.47 -14.40 -4.34
N SER A 27 5.61 -14.41 -3.01
CA SER A 27 5.87 -15.64 -2.23
C SER A 27 4.66 -16.54 -2.05
N GLY A 28 3.46 -16.06 -2.43
CA GLY A 28 2.21 -16.82 -2.33
C GLY A 28 1.57 -16.79 -0.95
N LYS A 29 1.70 -15.68 -0.20
CA LYS A 29 0.97 -15.46 1.07
C LYS A 29 -0.52 -15.79 0.96
N THR A 30 -1.15 -15.36 -0.14
CA THR A 30 -2.57 -15.58 -0.40
C THR A 30 -2.93 -17.08 -0.40
N GLU A 31 -2.08 -17.94 -0.95
CA GLU A 31 -2.35 -19.39 -0.92
C GLU A 31 -2.27 -19.96 0.50
N VAL A 32 -1.36 -19.44 1.33
CA VAL A 32 -1.33 -19.78 2.77
C VAL A 32 -2.63 -19.39 3.45
N TYR A 33 -3.12 -18.17 3.21
CA TYR A 33 -4.41 -17.71 3.76
C TYR A 33 -5.56 -18.61 3.34
N MET A 34 -5.64 -18.93 2.05
CA MET A 34 -6.68 -19.80 1.50
C MET A 34 -6.69 -21.18 2.17
N ARG A 35 -5.51 -21.76 2.44
CA ARG A 35 -5.40 -23.08 3.09
C ARG A 35 -5.84 -23.04 4.54
N VAL A 36 -5.38 -22.04 5.29
CA VAL A 36 -5.77 -21.89 6.71
C VAL A 36 -7.27 -21.61 6.84
N ILE A 37 -7.88 -20.81 5.95
CA ILE A 37 -9.32 -20.60 5.90
C ILE A 37 -10.05 -21.92 5.56
N GLU A 38 -9.55 -22.67 4.59
CA GLU A 38 -10.14 -23.93 4.17
C GLU A 38 -10.15 -24.95 5.33
N ASP A 39 -9.07 -25.03 6.09
CA ASP A 39 -8.99 -25.89 7.26
C ASP A 39 -9.96 -25.46 8.37
N ALA A 40 -10.02 -24.15 8.68
CA ALA A 40 -10.99 -23.63 9.63
C ALA A 40 -12.43 -24.02 9.25
N VAL A 41 -12.81 -23.85 7.97
CA VAL A 41 -14.15 -24.19 7.47
C VAL A 41 -14.41 -25.69 7.49
N LYS A 42 -13.43 -26.55 7.21
CA LYS A 42 -13.54 -28.00 7.33
C LYS A 42 -13.80 -28.45 8.76
N ASN A 43 -13.24 -27.71 9.72
CA ASN A 43 -13.43 -27.95 11.15
C ASN A 43 -14.69 -27.24 11.73
N ASN A 44 -15.63 -26.82 10.87
CA ASN A 44 -16.84 -26.09 11.24
C ASN A 44 -16.58 -24.79 12.04
N LYS A 45 -15.44 -24.16 11.78
CA LYS A 45 -15.10 -22.82 12.29
C LYS A 45 -15.28 -21.78 11.20
N THR A 46 -15.41 -20.53 11.60
CA THR A 46 -15.56 -19.41 10.68
C THR A 46 -14.23 -18.66 10.49
N ALA A 47 -14.12 -17.84 9.46
CA ALA A 47 -12.91 -17.09 9.17
C ALA A 47 -13.20 -15.63 8.84
N VAL A 48 -12.30 -14.74 9.24
CA VAL A 48 -12.29 -13.32 8.85
C VAL A 48 -11.03 -13.06 8.04
N MET A 49 -11.19 -12.51 6.84
CA MET A 49 -10.09 -12.06 5.99
C MET A 49 -10.24 -10.57 5.71
N LEU A 50 -9.29 -9.79 6.19
CA LEU A 50 -9.23 -8.36 5.93
C LEU A 50 -8.17 -8.06 4.86
N VAL A 51 -8.54 -7.23 3.90
CA VAL A 51 -7.67 -6.73 2.85
C VAL A 51 -7.80 -5.21 2.79
N PRO A 52 -6.74 -4.46 2.42
CA PRO A 52 -6.88 -3.03 2.16
C PRO A 52 -7.97 -2.75 1.13
N GLU A 53 -8.70 -1.66 1.29
CA GLU A 53 -9.85 -1.34 0.40
C GLU A 53 -9.43 -1.28 -1.06
N ILE A 54 -8.26 -0.73 -1.35
CA ILE A 54 -7.66 -0.68 -2.71
C ILE A 54 -7.29 -2.06 -3.26
N SER A 55 -7.07 -3.05 -2.39
CA SER A 55 -6.73 -4.43 -2.77
C SER A 55 -7.96 -5.31 -2.97
N LEU A 56 -9.15 -4.83 -2.59
CA LEU A 56 -10.41 -5.56 -2.74
C LEU A 56 -10.92 -5.47 -4.19
N THR A 57 -10.09 -5.91 -5.11
CA THR A 57 -10.37 -5.89 -6.53
C THR A 57 -11.35 -7.00 -6.94
N PRO A 58 -12.05 -6.85 -8.09
CA PRO A 58 -12.90 -7.91 -8.63
C PRO A 58 -12.17 -9.26 -8.78
N ASN A 59 -10.87 -9.24 -9.06
CA ASN A 59 -10.06 -10.45 -9.18
C ASN A 59 -9.89 -11.17 -7.83
N VAL A 60 -9.61 -10.44 -6.75
CA VAL A 60 -9.50 -11.01 -5.41
C VAL A 60 -10.85 -11.57 -4.96
N MET A 61 -11.93 -10.81 -5.16
CA MET A 61 -13.29 -11.27 -4.85
C MET A 61 -13.65 -12.55 -5.60
N ARG A 62 -13.34 -12.61 -6.90
CA ARG A 62 -13.56 -13.79 -7.74
C ARG A 62 -12.73 -15.00 -7.27
N LEU A 63 -11.49 -14.78 -6.82
CA LEU A 63 -10.62 -15.83 -6.30
C LEU A 63 -11.27 -16.51 -5.07
N PHE A 64 -11.78 -15.72 -4.12
CA PHE A 64 -12.48 -16.24 -2.95
C PHE A 64 -13.78 -16.95 -3.31
N ARG A 65 -14.62 -16.35 -4.17
CA ARG A 65 -15.88 -16.97 -4.63
C ARG A 65 -15.65 -18.28 -5.37
N ASN A 66 -14.65 -18.35 -6.24
CA ASN A 66 -14.33 -19.58 -6.97
C ASN A 66 -13.90 -20.72 -6.02
N ARG A 67 -13.16 -20.40 -4.95
CA ARG A 67 -12.67 -21.41 -4.02
C ARG A 67 -13.69 -21.86 -2.99
N PHE A 68 -14.43 -20.92 -2.44
CA PHE A 68 -15.33 -21.15 -1.29
C PHE A 68 -16.82 -21.05 -1.63
N LYS A 69 -17.15 -20.66 -2.86
CA LYS A 69 -18.53 -20.55 -3.38
C LYS A 69 -19.42 -19.72 -2.45
N ASP A 70 -20.57 -20.26 -2.08
CA ASP A 70 -21.59 -19.57 -1.26
C ASP A 70 -21.17 -19.39 0.21
N LYS A 71 -20.07 -20.02 0.66
CA LYS A 71 -19.58 -19.85 2.02
C LYS A 71 -18.90 -18.50 2.29
N VAL A 72 -18.71 -17.66 1.27
CA VAL A 72 -18.08 -16.33 1.38
C VAL A 72 -19.13 -15.25 1.36
N ALA A 73 -19.02 -14.31 2.28
CA ALA A 73 -19.69 -13.02 2.27
C ALA A 73 -18.65 -11.90 2.06
N LEU A 74 -18.96 -10.96 1.17
CA LEU A 74 -18.07 -9.84 0.83
C LEU A 74 -18.60 -8.56 1.45
N LEU A 75 -17.77 -7.88 2.26
CA LEU A 75 -18.13 -6.67 2.99
C LEU A 75 -17.22 -5.51 2.54
N HIS A 76 -17.71 -4.61 1.69
CA HIS A 76 -16.95 -3.46 1.20
C HIS A 76 -17.83 -2.22 1.03
N SER A 77 -17.19 -1.05 0.86
CA SER A 77 -17.84 0.25 0.76
C SER A 77 -18.73 0.40 -0.48
N GLY A 78 -18.43 -0.30 -1.58
CA GLY A 78 -19.20 -0.27 -2.83
C GLY A 78 -20.52 -1.03 -2.79
N LEU A 79 -20.86 -1.74 -1.71
CA LEU A 79 -22.17 -2.38 -1.56
C LEU A 79 -23.24 -1.37 -1.20
N SER A 80 -24.43 -1.50 -1.81
CA SER A 80 -25.64 -0.82 -1.35
C SER A 80 -26.02 -1.24 0.07
N ALA A 81 -26.89 -0.47 0.72
CA ALA A 81 -27.35 -0.80 2.07
C ALA A 81 -28.07 -2.17 2.13
N GLY A 82 -28.84 -2.51 1.09
CA GLY A 82 -29.53 -3.80 0.98
C GLY A 82 -28.55 -4.97 0.82
N GLU A 83 -27.62 -4.89 -0.13
CA GLU A 83 -26.59 -5.91 -0.34
C GLU A 83 -25.74 -6.13 0.91
N ARG A 84 -25.37 -5.04 1.59
CA ARG A 84 -24.63 -5.13 2.85
C ARG A 84 -25.42 -5.82 3.95
N PHE A 85 -26.73 -5.56 4.03
CA PHE A 85 -27.60 -6.23 4.98
C PHE A 85 -27.72 -7.72 4.67
N ASP A 86 -27.86 -8.08 3.39
CA ASP A 86 -27.97 -9.48 2.95
C ASP A 86 -26.71 -10.27 3.27
N GLU A 87 -25.53 -9.74 2.93
CA GLU A 87 -24.23 -10.36 3.25
C GLU A 87 -24.02 -10.48 4.76
N TRP A 88 -24.39 -9.45 5.54
CA TRP A 88 -24.33 -9.48 6.99
C TRP A 88 -25.28 -10.54 7.59
N HIS A 89 -26.48 -10.66 7.02
CA HIS A 89 -27.48 -11.65 7.45
C HIS A 89 -27.00 -13.09 7.18
N ARG A 90 -26.43 -13.35 6.03
CA ARG A 90 -25.83 -14.65 5.67
C ARG A 90 -24.73 -15.07 6.67
N LEU A 91 -23.89 -14.12 7.10
CA LEU A 91 -22.89 -14.39 8.14
C LEU A 91 -23.51 -14.66 9.49
N LYS A 92 -24.55 -13.91 9.86
CA LYS A 92 -25.26 -14.07 11.16
C LYS A 92 -26.00 -15.39 11.27
N THR A 93 -26.61 -15.85 10.18
CA THR A 93 -27.35 -17.12 10.12
C THR A 93 -26.46 -18.34 9.98
N GLY A 94 -25.18 -18.15 9.61
CA GLY A 94 -24.22 -19.24 9.34
C GLY A 94 -24.32 -19.81 7.92
N GLU A 95 -25.08 -19.21 7.03
CA GLU A 95 -25.12 -19.55 5.61
C GLU A 95 -23.75 -19.26 4.97
N ALA A 96 -23.13 -18.12 5.30
CA ALA A 96 -21.74 -17.84 4.97
C ALA A 96 -20.86 -18.01 6.23
N MET A 97 -19.68 -18.62 6.04
CA MET A 97 -18.72 -18.92 7.11
C MET A 97 -17.46 -18.06 7.04
N ILE A 98 -17.28 -17.35 5.95
CA ILE A 98 -16.07 -16.55 5.67
C ILE A 98 -16.50 -15.11 5.38
N ALA A 99 -16.03 -14.16 6.20
CA ALA A 99 -16.17 -12.74 5.91
C ALA A 99 -14.88 -12.22 5.25
N VAL A 100 -14.99 -11.72 4.05
CA VAL A 100 -13.88 -11.05 3.33
C VAL A 100 -14.25 -9.59 3.14
N GLY A 101 -13.36 -8.68 3.50
CA GLY A 101 -13.66 -7.26 3.32
C GLY A 101 -12.58 -6.32 3.80
N ALA A 102 -12.90 -5.02 3.73
CA ALA A 102 -12.05 -3.97 4.25
C ALA A 102 -12.11 -3.94 5.80
N ARG A 103 -11.49 -2.95 6.38
CA ARG A 103 -11.39 -2.68 7.83
C ARG A 103 -12.65 -3.04 8.64
N SER A 104 -13.83 -2.61 8.17
CA SER A 104 -15.09 -2.82 8.89
C SER A 104 -15.55 -4.29 8.96
N ALA A 105 -15.04 -5.16 8.10
CA ALA A 105 -15.36 -6.58 8.13
C ALA A 105 -14.86 -7.28 9.41
N ILE A 106 -13.98 -6.64 10.18
CA ILE A 106 -13.59 -7.14 11.51
C ILE A 106 -14.78 -7.27 12.47
N PHE A 107 -15.87 -6.53 12.24
CA PHE A 107 -17.10 -6.59 13.04
C PHE A 107 -18.14 -7.57 12.49
N ALA A 108 -17.80 -8.38 11.50
CA ALA A 108 -18.70 -9.40 10.96
C ALA A 108 -19.29 -10.29 12.10
N PRO A 109 -20.59 -10.61 12.05
CA PRO A 109 -21.30 -11.31 13.15
C PRO A 109 -21.03 -12.81 13.16
N LEU A 110 -19.79 -13.20 12.98
CA LEU A 110 -19.33 -14.58 12.96
C LEU A 110 -19.18 -15.13 14.39
N LYS A 111 -19.60 -16.37 14.56
CA LYS A 111 -19.40 -17.16 15.78
C LYS A 111 -18.34 -18.24 15.53
N ASN A 112 -17.70 -18.71 16.59
CA ASN A 112 -16.70 -19.79 16.52
C ASN A 112 -15.60 -19.53 15.49
N ILE A 113 -14.95 -18.39 15.61
CA ILE A 113 -13.89 -17.99 14.67
C ILE A 113 -12.68 -18.90 14.86
N GLY A 114 -12.20 -19.50 13.76
CA GLY A 114 -11.00 -20.35 13.73
C GLY A 114 -9.75 -19.57 13.33
N VAL A 115 -9.91 -18.53 12.51
CA VAL A 115 -8.79 -17.68 12.07
C VAL A 115 -9.25 -16.27 11.71
N ILE A 116 -8.41 -15.30 12.04
CA ILE A 116 -8.51 -13.92 11.57
C ILE A 116 -7.24 -13.60 10.82
N ILE A 117 -7.37 -13.06 9.61
CA ILE A 117 -6.24 -12.72 8.74
C ILE A 117 -6.33 -11.24 8.38
N ILE A 118 -5.23 -10.53 8.49
CA ILE A 118 -5.08 -9.13 8.04
C ILE A 118 -3.94 -9.12 7.02
N ASP A 119 -4.29 -8.95 5.75
CA ASP A 119 -3.30 -8.81 4.67
C ASP A 119 -2.82 -7.37 4.58
N GLU A 120 -1.54 -7.18 4.18
CA GLU A 120 -0.85 -5.89 4.18
C GLU A 120 -1.06 -5.11 5.50
N GLU A 121 -0.77 -5.76 6.63
CA GLU A 121 -1.06 -5.27 8.00
C GLU A 121 -0.54 -3.86 8.30
N HIS A 122 0.47 -3.43 7.55
CA HIS A 122 1.09 -2.10 7.66
C HIS A 122 0.27 -0.98 7.04
N ASP A 123 -0.82 -1.30 6.30
CA ASP A 123 -1.61 -0.30 5.59
C ASP A 123 -2.38 0.60 6.58
N GLY A 124 -2.21 1.93 6.43
CA GLY A 124 -2.86 2.93 7.28
C GLY A 124 -4.39 2.91 7.22
N SER A 125 -5.00 2.28 6.21
CA SER A 125 -6.46 2.16 6.10
C SER A 125 -7.10 1.32 7.20
N TYR A 126 -6.31 0.52 7.93
CA TYR A 126 -6.78 -0.25 9.09
C TYR A 126 -7.01 0.59 10.34
N PHE A 127 -6.55 1.83 10.37
CA PHE A 127 -6.91 2.78 11.42
C PHE A 127 -8.14 3.60 11.03
N SER A 128 -9.16 3.65 11.89
CA SER A 128 -10.34 4.50 11.67
C SER A 128 -10.13 5.90 12.21
N GLU A 129 -10.06 6.90 11.33
CA GLU A 129 -9.99 8.32 11.72
C GLU A 129 -11.37 8.91 12.09
N SER A 130 -12.46 8.31 11.57
CA SER A 130 -13.83 8.70 11.87
C SER A 130 -14.33 8.08 13.17
N ASN A 131 -15.29 8.71 13.83
CA ASN A 131 -15.89 8.17 15.05
C ASN A 131 -16.85 6.99 14.74
N PRO A 132 -16.80 5.89 15.51
CA PRO A 132 -15.80 5.61 16.54
C PRO A 132 -14.40 5.33 15.96
N ARG A 133 -13.36 5.92 16.57
CA ARG A 133 -11.97 5.63 16.21
C ARG A 133 -11.57 4.26 16.77
N TYR A 134 -10.92 3.45 15.95
CA TYR A 134 -10.39 2.15 16.37
C TYR A 134 -9.20 1.71 15.49
N ASP A 135 -8.35 0.91 16.07
CA ASP A 135 -7.31 0.16 15.37
C ASP A 135 -7.83 -1.25 15.11
N THR A 136 -7.86 -1.66 13.86
CA THR A 136 -8.36 -2.97 13.44
C THR A 136 -7.53 -4.12 14.00
N GLN A 137 -6.21 -3.93 14.15
CA GLN A 137 -5.35 -4.97 14.74
C GLN A 137 -5.69 -5.20 16.22
N GLU A 138 -5.95 -4.12 16.97
CA GLU A 138 -6.36 -4.24 18.38
C GLU A 138 -7.70 -4.96 18.54
N VAL A 139 -8.68 -4.64 17.69
CA VAL A 139 -9.98 -5.34 17.66
C VAL A 139 -9.80 -6.80 17.24
N ALA A 140 -8.94 -7.08 16.26
CA ALA A 140 -8.65 -8.44 15.82
C ALA A 140 -7.98 -9.26 16.94
N GLU A 141 -7.05 -8.67 17.69
CA GLU A 141 -6.39 -9.34 18.80
C GLU A 141 -7.38 -9.65 19.94
N PHE A 142 -8.29 -8.73 20.27
CA PHE A 142 -9.36 -8.97 21.20
C PHE A 142 -10.28 -10.12 20.75
N ARG A 143 -10.74 -10.10 19.48
CA ARG A 143 -11.57 -11.16 18.92
C ARG A 143 -10.86 -12.50 18.87
N ARG A 144 -9.58 -12.51 18.52
CA ARG A 144 -8.74 -13.69 18.54
C ARG A 144 -8.66 -14.30 19.93
N ALA A 145 -8.39 -13.48 20.96
CA ALA A 145 -8.31 -13.94 22.33
C ALA A 145 -9.65 -14.51 22.83
N TYR A 146 -10.77 -13.87 22.49
CA TYR A 146 -12.11 -14.31 22.85
C TYR A 146 -12.49 -15.66 22.23
N ASN A 147 -12.06 -15.91 20.98
CA ASN A 147 -12.37 -17.14 20.25
C ASN A 147 -11.27 -18.22 20.35
N ASP A 148 -10.19 -17.96 21.05
CA ASP A 148 -8.99 -18.80 21.12
C ASP A 148 -8.54 -19.31 19.74
N CYS A 149 -8.33 -18.38 18.80
CA CYS A 149 -7.99 -18.68 17.42
C CYS A 149 -6.65 -18.06 17.00
N ALA A 150 -6.22 -18.32 15.78
CA ALA A 150 -5.04 -17.68 15.18
C ALA A 150 -5.40 -16.29 14.63
N LEU A 151 -4.50 -15.31 14.84
CA LEU A 151 -4.47 -14.03 14.12
C LEU A 151 -3.22 -13.99 13.25
N VAL A 152 -3.40 -13.91 11.94
CA VAL A 152 -2.32 -13.84 10.97
C VAL A 152 -2.21 -12.42 10.43
N LEU A 153 -1.08 -11.79 10.69
CA LEU A 153 -0.70 -10.48 10.15
C LEU A 153 0.23 -10.72 8.95
N GLY A 154 -0.24 -10.45 7.75
CA GLY A 154 0.51 -10.71 6.53
C GLY A 154 1.09 -9.44 5.94
N SER A 155 2.36 -9.45 5.56
CA SER A 155 2.99 -8.34 4.86
C SER A 155 4.28 -8.73 4.16
N ALA A 156 4.62 -8.02 3.08
CA ALA A 156 5.96 -8.01 2.50
C ALA A 156 6.87 -6.98 3.19
N THR A 157 6.27 -5.95 3.76
CA THR A 157 6.92 -4.80 4.41
C THR A 157 6.24 -4.52 5.75
N PRO A 158 6.39 -5.40 6.76
CA PRO A 158 5.67 -5.27 8.02
C PRO A 158 5.94 -3.95 8.71
N SER A 159 4.96 -3.48 9.49
CA SER A 159 5.12 -2.29 10.32
C SER A 159 6.25 -2.48 11.33
N LEU A 160 6.93 -1.38 11.68
CA LEU A 160 8.03 -1.44 12.65
C LEU A 160 7.57 -2.03 14.00
N LYS A 161 6.35 -1.71 14.44
CA LYS A 161 5.75 -2.22 15.68
C LYS A 161 5.60 -3.74 15.63
N THR A 162 5.00 -4.26 14.56
CA THR A 162 4.75 -5.69 14.37
C THR A 162 6.07 -6.47 14.23
N TYR A 163 6.98 -5.98 13.41
CA TYR A 163 8.29 -6.61 13.21
C TYR A 163 9.12 -6.64 14.50
N TYR A 164 9.14 -5.52 15.26
CA TYR A 164 9.81 -5.47 16.56
C TYR A 164 9.22 -6.47 17.56
N ASN A 165 7.89 -6.57 17.63
CA ASN A 165 7.24 -7.54 18.51
C ASN A 165 7.56 -8.98 18.10
N ALA A 166 7.63 -9.27 16.81
CA ALA A 166 8.04 -10.58 16.29
C ALA A 166 9.51 -10.87 16.63
N SER A 167 10.42 -9.89 16.47
CA SER A 167 11.84 -10.05 16.84
C SER A 167 12.08 -10.28 18.34
N LYS A 168 11.14 -9.85 19.18
CA LYS A 168 11.16 -10.08 20.64
C LYS A 168 10.41 -11.34 21.07
N GLY A 169 9.89 -12.14 20.14
CA GLY A 169 9.16 -13.36 20.44
C GLY A 169 7.75 -13.15 21.00
N LYS A 170 7.21 -11.91 20.99
CA LYS A 170 5.84 -11.62 21.39
C LYS A 170 4.82 -12.04 20.32
N ILE A 171 5.24 -12.10 19.07
CA ILE A 171 4.49 -12.54 17.91
C ILE A 171 5.30 -13.64 17.22
N ASN A 172 4.65 -14.69 16.77
CA ASN A 172 5.30 -15.79 16.08
C ASN A 172 5.69 -15.35 14.66
N LEU A 173 7.00 -15.29 14.35
CA LEU A 173 7.47 -14.97 13.01
C LEU A 173 7.45 -16.21 12.11
N ILE A 174 6.84 -16.06 10.94
CA ILE A 174 6.89 -17.02 9.83
C ILE A 174 7.38 -16.28 8.59
N GLU A 175 8.45 -16.77 7.98
CA GLU A 175 9.06 -16.14 6.81
C GLU A 175 8.85 -16.98 5.56
N LEU A 176 8.42 -16.31 4.47
CA LEU A 176 8.40 -16.83 3.11
C LEU A 176 9.43 -16.04 2.30
N LYS A 177 10.65 -16.57 2.24
CA LYS A 177 11.81 -15.85 1.67
C LYS A 177 11.86 -15.89 0.15
N ASN A 178 11.29 -16.93 -0.44
CA ASN A 178 11.41 -17.19 -1.85
C ASN A 178 10.13 -16.82 -2.62
N ARG A 179 10.30 -16.26 -3.82
CA ARG A 179 9.19 -16.10 -4.77
C ARG A 179 8.81 -17.46 -5.35
N ILE A 180 7.53 -17.62 -5.70
CA ILE A 180 7.07 -18.79 -6.45
C ILE A 180 7.91 -18.90 -7.73
N ASN A 181 8.39 -20.11 -8.05
CA ASN A 181 9.29 -20.41 -9.15
C ASN A 181 10.69 -19.76 -9.06
N ASN A 182 11.15 -19.40 -7.87
CA ASN A 182 12.48 -18.82 -7.62
C ASN A 182 12.83 -17.64 -8.55
N ARG A 183 11.84 -16.83 -8.95
CA ARG A 183 12.07 -15.66 -9.78
C ARG A 183 12.94 -14.65 -9.04
N PRO A 184 14.05 -14.16 -9.63
CA PRO A 184 14.91 -13.19 -9.00
C PRO A 184 14.16 -11.88 -8.74
N LEU A 185 14.64 -11.11 -7.77
CA LEU A 185 14.20 -9.73 -7.60
C LEU A 185 14.67 -8.90 -8.80
N PRO A 186 13.91 -7.85 -9.18
CA PRO A 186 14.37 -6.94 -10.22
C PRO A 186 15.68 -6.26 -9.79
N GLN A 187 16.52 -5.95 -10.74
CA GLN A 187 17.68 -5.10 -10.52
C GLN A 187 17.20 -3.70 -10.15
N VAL A 188 17.87 -3.08 -9.18
CA VAL A 188 17.56 -1.72 -8.71
C VAL A 188 18.78 -0.85 -8.90
N ASP A 189 18.64 0.20 -9.72
CA ASP A 189 19.67 1.21 -9.94
C ASP A 189 19.27 2.52 -9.24
N ILE A 190 20.20 3.09 -8.47
CA ILE A 190 19.97 4.35 -7.74
C ILE A 190 20.71 5.46 -8.47
N VAL A 191 19.98 6.50 -8.89
CA VAL A 191 20.56 7.67 -9.57
C VAL A 191 20.56 8.88 -8.65
N ASP A 192 21.76 9.46 -8.42
CA ASP A 192 21.90 10.74 -7.70
C ASP A 192 21.52 11.91 -8.63
N MET A 193 20.27 12.40 -8.48
CA MET A 193 19.80 13.55 -9.24
C MET A 193 20.61 14.85 -8.97
N ALA A 194 21.25 14.99 -7.81
CA ALA A 194 22.12 16.14 -7.57
C ALA A 194 23.42 16.04 -8.37
N ALA A 195 23.94 14.83 -8.57
CA ALA A 195 25.07 14.59 -9.47
C ALA A 195 24.68 14.87 -10.94
N GLU A 196 23.50 14.42 -11.37
CA GLU A 196 22.95 14.71 -12.70
C GLU A 196 22.87 16.22 -12.97
N VAL A 197 22.35 17.01 -12.02
CA VAL A 197 22.30 18.48 -12.13
C VAL A 197 23.70 19.09 -12.21
N ARG A 198 24.67 18.63 -11.42
CA ARG A 198 26.06 19.09 -11.48
C ARG A 198 26.71 18.75 -12.82
N ALA A 199 26.35 17.63 -13.41
CA ALA A 199 26.80 17.20 -14.74
C ALA A 199 26.04 17.89 -15.89
N GLY A 200 25.20 18.89 -15.60
CA GLY A 200 24.49 19.72 -16.58
C GLY A 200 23.12 19.21 -17.01
N ASN A 201 22.64 18.10 -16.44
CA ASN A 201 21.27 17.65 -16.69
C ASN A 201 20.28 18.55 -15.93
N LYS A 202 19.48 19.33 -16.68
CA LYS A 202 18.43 20.22 -16.15
C LYS A 202 17.03 19.68 -16.37
N GLU A 203 16.92 18.47 -16.90
CA GLU A 203 15.66 17.84 -17.24
C GLU A 203 14.98 17.23 -16.00
N LEU A 204 13.73 16.78 -16.18
CA LEU A 204 12.92 16.18 -15.12
C LEU A 204 13.45 14.80 -14.71
N PHE A 205 13.91 14.03 -15.71
CA PHE A 205 14.43 12.68 -15.51
C PHE A 205 15.97 12.66 -15.57
N SER A 206 16.57 11.66 -14.94
CA SER A 206 17.96 11.34 -15.18
C SER A 206 18.15 10.85 -16.63
N ARG A 207 19.38 10.98 -17.14
CA ARG A 207 19.70 10.45 -18.47
C ARG A 207 19.44 8.95 -18.54
N GLN A 208 19.88 8.22 -17.53
CA GLN A 208 19.66 6.79 -17.45
C GLN A 208 18.16 6.43 -17.50
N LEU A 209 17.31 7.10 -16.72
CA LEU A 209 15.87 6.83 -16.75
C LEU A 209 15.26 7.10 -18.13
N LYS A 210 15.69 8.16 -18.80
CA LYS A 210 15.22 8.50 -20.14
C LYS A 210 15.62 7.44 -21.17
N GLU A 211 16.87 6.98 -21.14
CA GLU A 211 17.40 5.92 -22.00
C GLU A 211 16.66 4.59 -21.76
N GLU A 212 16.47 4.18 -20.50
CA GLU A 212 15.77 2.95 -20.16
C GLU A 212 14.28 3.01 -20.56
N LEU A 213 13.63 4.17 -20.45
CA LEU A 213 12.24 4.32 -20.92
C LEU A 213 12.15 4.19 -22.44
N GLN A 214 13.06 4.82 -23.18
CA GLN A 214 13.09 4.71 -24.63
C GLN A 214 13.29 3.25 -25.06
N LYS A 215 14.29 2.59 -24.51
CA LYS A 215 14.58 1.18 -24.78
C LYS A 215 13.38 0.27 -24.44
N THR A 216 12.75 0.47 -23.28
CA THR A 216 11.57 -0.31 -22.85
C THR A 216 10.44 -0.21 -23.86
N VAL A 217 10.20 1.00 -24.39
CA VAL A 217 9.16 1.25 -25.40
C VAL A 217 9.53 0.65 -26.74
N GLU A 218 10.78 0.80 -27.20
CA GLU A 218 11.28 0.23 -28.46
C GLU A 218 11.19 -1.31 -28.46
N GLU A 219 11.42 -1.94 -27.31
CA GLU A 219 11.27 -3.38 -27.12
C GLU A 219 9.80 -3.84 -26.99
N GLY A 220 8.82 -2.91 -27.04
CA GLY A 220 7.40 -3.23 -26.92
C GLY A 220 6.95 -3.59 -25.51
N HIS A 221 7.74 -3.23 -24.50
CA HIS A 221 7.44 -3.47 -23.10
C HIS A 221 6.69 -2.29 -22.47
N GLN A 222 6.20 -2.48 -21.25
CA GLN A 222 5.49 -1.46 -20.46
C GLN A 222 6.37 -0.93 -19.33
N ALA A 223 6.24 0.36 -19.03
CA ALA A 223 6.91 1.02 -17.93
C ALA A 223 5.90 1.58 -16.92
N ILE A 224 6.21 1.49 -15.63
CA ILE A 224 5.43 2.11 -14.56
C ILE A 224 6.29 3.16 -13.89
N LEU A 225 5.85 4.42 -13.92
CA LEU A 225 6.48 5.52 -13.21
C LEU A 225 5.73 5.79 -11.91
N PHE A 226 6.38 5.52 -10.79
CA PHE A 226 5.82 5.75 -9.47
C PHE A 226 6.27 7.08 -8.89
N LEU A 227 5.32 7.97 -8.66
CA LEU A 227 5.55 9.26 -8.00
C LEU A 227 5.06 9.18 -6.56
N ASN A 228 5.98 9.12 -5.61
CA ASN A 228 5.64 9.02 -4.17
C ASN A 228 5.15 10.34 -3.56
N ARG A 229 4.48 11.21 -4.34
CA ARG A 229 3.92 12.46 -3.83
C ARG A 229 2.51 12.69 -4.36
N ARG A 230 1.55 12.68 -3.45
CA ARG A 230 0.20 13.18 -3.71
C ARG A 230 0.23 14.71 -3.71
N GLY A 231 -0.31 15.33 -4.77
CA GLY A 231 -0.65 16.75 -4.82
C GLY A 231 0.49 17.73 -5.12
N TYR A 232 0.07 18.96 -5.36
CA TYR A 232 0.86 20.12 -5.73
C TYR A 232 1.74 20.67 -4.58
N SER A 233 2.64 19.90 -3.99
CA SER A 233 3.59 20.48 -3.06
C SER A 233 4.75 21.10 -3.81
N SER A 234 4.64 22.39 -4.11
CA SER A 234 5.75 23.17 -4.64
C SER A 234 6.76 23.43 -3.51
N PHE A 235 7.82 22.64 -3.46
CA PHE A 235 8.96 22.97 -2.61
C PHE A 235 9.92 23.88 -3.36
N VAL A 236 10.67 24.69 -2.61
CA VAL A 236 11.70 25.58 -3.16
C VAL A 236 13.07 24.95 -3.00
N MET A 237 13.77 24.78 -4.11
CA MET A 237 15.08 24.15 -4.16
C MET A 237 16.08 25.02 -4.94
N CYS A 238 17.32 25.04 -4.50
CA CYS A 238 18.42 25.62 -5.26
C CYS A 238 18.90 24.65 -6.33
N SER A 239 18.82 25.05 -7.61
CA SER A 239 19.30 24.22 -8.73
C SER A 239 20.82 24.12 -8.81
N LYS A 240 21.58 24.95 -8.08
CA LYS A 240 23.04 24.91 -8.06
C LYS A 240 23.61 23.93 -7.02
N CYS A 241 23.05 23.89 -5.80
CA CYS A 241 23.59 23.07 -4.71
C CYS A 241 22.61 22.05 -4.12
N GLY A 242 21.37 21.97 -4.63
CA GLY A 242 20.35 21.04 -4.13
C GLY A 242 19.71 21.44 -2.78
N TYR A 243 20.06 22.62 -2.22
CA TYR A 243 19.47 23.07 -0.96
C TYR A 243 17.93 23.15 -1.07
N VAL A 244 17.23 22.49 -0.16
CA VAL A 244 15.77 22.54 -0.03
C VAL A 244 15.39 23.39 1.17
N ALA A 245 14.45 24.34 0.98
CA ALA A 245 13.93 25.16 2.09
C ALA A 245 13.23 24.28 3.13
N LYS A 246 13.74 24.26 4.34
CA LYS A 246 13.18 23.52 5.47
C LYS A 246 12.68 24.44 6.57
N CYS A 247 11.68 23.98 7.31
CA CYS A 247 11.18 24.65 8.49
C CYS A 247 12.22 24.52 9.62
N PRO A 248 12.71 25.63 10.21
CA PRO A 248 13.71 25.56 11.27
C PRO A 248 13.18 24.92 12.57
N ASN A 249 11.86 24.83 12.74
CA ASN A 249 11.25 24.22 13.92
C ASN A 249 10.95 22.74 13.75
N CYS A 250 10.64 22.29 12.53
CA CYS A 250 10.09 20.94 12.28
C CYS A 250 11.00 20.10 11.37
N ASP A 251 12.04 20.70 10.79
CA ASP A 251 12.97 20.12 9.81
C ASP A 251 12.30 19.49 8.56
N VAL A 252 11.00 19.78 8.33
CA VAL A 252 10.27 19.36 7.13
C VAL A 252 10.41 20.41 6.02
N SER A 253 10.32 19.97 4.76
CA SER A 253 10.35 20.88 3.62
C SER A 253 9.19 21.86 3.66
N LEU A 254 9.48 23.14 3.39
CA LEU A 254 8.47 24.19 3.29
C LEU A 254 7.76 24.10 1.93
N THR A 255 6.45 24.33 1.94
CA THR A 255 5.62 24.40 0.73
C THR A 255 5.47 25.85 0.29
N TYR A 256 5.70 26.13 -0.99
CA TYR A 256 5.47 27.44 -1.56
C TYR A 256 4.01 27.63 -1.97
N HIS A 257 3.39 28.67 -1.45
CA HIS A 257 2.05 29.11 -1.80
C HIS A 257 2.15 30.31 -2.76
N ARG A 258 1.78 30.07 -4.01
CA ARG A 258 1.96 31.07 -5.08
C ARG A 258 1.08 32.29 -4.91
N ASP A 259 -0.15 32.09 -4.41
CA ASP A 259 -1.15 33.14 -4.27
C ASP A 259 -0.76 34.16 -3.20
N GLU A 260 -0.02 33.72 -2.17
CA GLU A 260 0.45 34.55 -1.06
C GLU A 260 1.94 34.91 -1.15
N ASP A 261 2.68 34.34 -2.13
CA ASP A 261 4.16 34.44 -2.30
C ASP A 261 4.95 34.09 -1.02
N VAL A 262 4.49 33.07 -0.29
CA VAL A 262 5.10 32.64 0.98
C VAL A 262 5.47 31.16 0.98
N LEU A 263 6.45 30.82 1.81
CA LEU A 263 6.79 29.46 2.18
C LEU A 263 6.07 29.10 3.47
N LYS A 264 5.24 28.05 3.47
CA LYS A 264 4.46 27.62 4.64
C LYS A 264 4.86 26.23 5.11
N CYS A 265 5.01 26.08 6.41
CA CYS A 265 5.15 24.78 7.03
C CYS A 265 3.76 24.21 7.33
N HIS A 266 3.37 23.13 6.66
CA HIS A 266 2.08 22.47 6.92
C HIS A 266 2.04 21.69 8.23
N TYR A 267 3.17 21.58 8.94
CA TYR A 267 3.24 20.89 10.22
C TYR A 267 2.98 21.85 11.40
N CYS A 268 3.63 23.03 11.42
CA CYS A 268 3.48 24.00 12.51
C CYS A 268 2.77 25.29 12.10
N GLY A 269 2.35 25.43 10.85
CA GLY A 269 1.63 26.62 10.34
C GLY A 269 2.50 27.85 10.10
N LYS A 270 3.79 27.86 10.50
CA LYS A 270 4.66 29.03 10.32
C LYS A 270 4.85 29.37 8.85
N MET A 271 4.85 30.66 8.57
CA MET A 271 5.07 31.24 7.24
C MET A 271 6.41 31.97 7.18
N PHE A 272 7.08 31.88 6.03
CA PHE A 272 8.37 32.51 5.76
C PHE A 272 8.31 33.17 4.40
N ARG A 273 9.05 34.25 4.22
CA ARG A 273 9.18 34.90 2.89
C ARG A 273 10.00 34.03 1.95
N LEU A 274 9.64 34.06 0.67
CA LEU A 274 10.45 33.44 -0.36
C LEU A 274 11.82 34.14 -0.44
N PHE A 275 12.89 33.38 -0.36
CA PHE A 275 14.24 33.93 -0.51
C PHE A 275 14.62 34.03 -1.99
N LYS A 276 15.25 35.15 -2.37
CA LYS A 276 15.71 35.40 -3.76
C LYS A 276 17.07 34.78 -4.06
N THR A 277 17.85 34.49 -3.03
CA THR A 277 19.18 33.86 -3.12
C THR A 277 19.26 32.68 -2.18
N CYS A 278 19.93 31.64 -2.62
CA CYS A 278 20.09 30.41 -1.83
C CYS A 278 20.81 30.69 -0.50
N PRO A 279 20.25 30.31 0.66
CA PRO A 279 20.90 30.51 1.94
C PRO A 279 22.24 29.77 2.07
N ALA A 280 22.38 28.62 1.39
CA ALA A 280 23.58 27.77 1.47
C ALA A 280 24.71 28.24 0.52
N CYS A 281 24.42 28.46 -0.78
CA CYS A 281 25.47 28.75 -1.77
C CYS A 281 25.40 30.17 -2.35
N LYS A 282 24.49 31.04 -1.88
CA LYS A 282 24.29 32.43 -2.33
C LYS A 282 23.91 32.58 -3.81
N SER A 283 23.59 31.50 -4.50
CA SER A 283 23.16 31.52 -5.90
C SER A 283 21.73 32.07 -6.04
N ALA A 284 21.47 32.80 -7.11
CA ALA A 284 20.13 33.27 -7.47
C ALA A 284 19.28 32.20 -8.18
N PHE A 285 19.84 31.02 -8.46
CA PHE A 285 19.15 29.93 -9.15
C PHE A 285 18.21 29.17 -8.21
N ILE A 286 17.10 29.78 -7.87
CA ILE A 286 16.06 29.16 -7.06
C ILE A 286 14.96 28.68 -8.00
N ARG A 287 14.65 27.40 -7.92
CA ARG A 287 13.54 26.78 -8.64
C ARG A 287 12.42 26.45 -7.68
N GLN A 288 11.21 26.81 -8.09
CA GLN A 288 9.99 26.29 -7.49
C GLN A 288 9.73 24.93 -8.17
N GLY A 289 10.01 23.86 -7.45
CA GLY A 289 9.79 22.52 -7.96
C GLY A 289 8.31 22.18 -7.96
N ARG A 290 7.71 22.12 -9.13
CA ARG A 290 6.45 21.44 -9.38
C ARG A 290 6.78 20.20 -10.19
N VAL A 291 6.79 19.04 -9.59
CA VAL A 291 6.72 17.78 -10.32
C VAL A 291 5.36 17.19 -9.97
N GLY A 292 4.35 17.59 -10.73
CA GLY A 292 3.05 16.94 -10.72
C GLY A 292 3.01 15.84 -11.78
N ASP A 293 2.13 14.89 -11.63
CA ASP A 293 1.87 13.80 -12.58
C ASP A 293 1.61 14.33 -14.00
N GLN A 294 0.89 15.46 -14.15
CA GLN A 294 0.66 16.12 -15.45
C GLN A 294 1.96 16.53 -16.12
N GLN A 295 2.90 17.13 -15.39
CA GLN A 295 4.20 17.52 -15.95
C GLN A 295 5.03 16.31 -16.38
N VAL A 296 4.92 15.20 -15.64
CA VAL A 296 5.57 13.94 -16.03
C VAL A 296 5.00 13.44 -17.34
N VAL A 297 3.68 13.45 -17.51
CA VAL A 297 3.02 13.05 -18.76
C VAL A 297 3.43 13.95 -19.92
N GLU A 298 3.39 15.28 -19.75
CA GLU A 298 3.82 16.24 -20.75
C GLU A 298 5.29 16.04 -21.13
N TYR A 299 6.14 15.79 -20.14
CA TYR A 299 7.56 15.56 -20.38
C TYR A 299 7.79 14.23 -21.14
N ILE A 300 7.10 13.14 -20.80
CA ILE A 300 7.19 11.87 -21.55
C ILE A 300 6.77 12.09 -23.01
N ARG A 301 5.64 12.74 -23.24
CA ARG A 301 5.15 13.04 -24.59
C ARG A 301 6.11 13.90 -25.41
N SER A 302 6.97 14.71 -24.78
CA SER A 302 7.95 15.55 -25.48
C SER A 302 9.07 14.73 -26.13
N PHE A 303 9.41 13.55 -25.65
CA PHE A 303 10.45 12.69 -26.22
C PHE A 303 9.96 11.30 -26.67
N LEU A 304 8.73 10.92 -26.29
CA LEU A 304 8.03 9.71 -26.74
C LEU A 304 6.59 10.08 -27.15
N PRO A 305 6.40 10.77 -28.30
CA PRO A 305 5.09 11.34 -28.67
C PRO A 305 4.03 10.28 -28.97
N ASP A 306 4.44 9.11 -29.47
CA ASP A 306 3.53 8.04 -29.91
C ASP A 306 3.17 7.04 -28.80
N VAL A 307 3.63 7.27 -27.56
CA VAL A 307 3.39 6.35 -26.46
C VAL A 307 2.06 6.65 -25.75
N LYS A 308 1.23 5.62 -25.57
CA LYS A 308 0.03 5.72 -24.74
C LYS A 308 0.44 5.84 -23.27
N VAL A 309 0.17 6.98 -22.64
CA VAL A 309 0.44 7.24 -21.22
C VAL A 309 -0.89 7.25 -20.48
N LEU A 310 -1.04 6.33 -19.53
CA LEU A 310 -2.19 6.26 -18.62
C LEU A 310 -1.80 6.86 -17.26
N ARG A 311 -2.68 7.67 -16.70
CA ARG A 311 -2.54 8.20 -15.33
C ARG A 311 -3.39 7.35 -14.38
N MET A 312 -2.78 7.00 -13.23
CA MET A 312 -3.48 6.36 -12.14
C MET A 312 -3.36 7.27 -10.90
N ASP A 313 -4.32 8.13 -10.69
CA ASP A 313 -4.42 8.95 -9.49
C ASP A 313 -5.79 8.76 -8.81
N CYS A 314 -5.87 9.13 -7.53
CA CYS A 314 -7.09 8.86 -6.74
C CYS A 314 -8.32 9.68 -7.18
N LEU A 315 -8.18 10.63 -8.12
CA LEU A 315 -9.30 11.44 -8.63
C LEU A 315 -9.91 10.83 -9.88
N LEU A 316 -9.17 9.98 -10.61
CA LEU A 316 -9.63 9.33 -11.84
C LEU A 316 -10.31 7.97 -11.63
N TYR A 317 -10.33 7.47 -10.37
CA TYR A 317 -10.95 6.18 -10.06
C TYR A 317 -12.48 6.16 -10.13
N THR A 318 -13.13 7.29 -10.48
CA THR A 318 -14.59 7.43 -10.38
C THR A 318 -15.36 7.56 -11.69
N SER A 319 -14.72 7.67 -12.88
CA SER A 319 -15.53 7.84 -14.10
C SER A 319 -15.02 7.22 -15.40
N ASP A 320 -13.72 7.02 -15.62
CA ASP A 320 -13.24 6.76 -17.00
C ASP A 320 -12.52 5.41 -17.22
N ALA A 321 -12.51 4.52 -16.26
CA ALA A 321 -11.88 3.19 -16.40
C ALA A 321 -12.86 2.08 -16.86
N ALA A 322 -14.10 2.43 -17.16
CA ALA A 322 -15.15 1.47 -17.54
C ALA A 322 -15.47 1.45 -19.04
N ASP A 323 -14.90 2.38 -19.85
CA ASP A 323 -15.32 2.57 -21.25
C ASP A 323 -14.16 2.48 -22.28
N ASP A 324 -13.05 1.72 -22.02
CA ASP A 324 -12.11 1.38 -23.08
C ASP A 324 -11.66 -0.10 -22.99
#